data_399060551be89c92c1212cd90d64ccc9
#
_entry.id   399060551be89c92c1212cd90d64ccc9
#
_cell.length_a   1.000
_cell.length_b   1.000
_cell.length_c   1.000
_cell.angle_alpha   90.00
_cell.angle_beta   90.00
_cell.angle_gamma   90.00
#
_symmetry.space_group_name_H-M   'P 1'
#
loop_
_entity.id
_entity.type
_entity.pdbx_description
1 polymer ?
#
loop_
_entity_poly.entity_id
_entity_poly.type
_entity_poly.pdbx_seq_one_letter_code
_entity_poly.pdbx_strand_id
1 'polypeptide(L)'
;MPVTIAAAILGPQPGSAGVPLQELALVAITAAAVTFLATGLIRVLAVRIGALAQPRERDVHVTPTPRLGGIGMYLGVAAAFGLASQLPALNRAFTFSSDVEAVLAAGAVIVVVGALDDRFGLDALTKFAGQVTAAAVMVYLGLSWILLYGPFGGGGSFTAVSLDQLQAGLVTVLVTVLLANAMNFVDGLDGLAAGIGLIAALATAAFSLGLLRKHGGEVFTYPPALIATVLAGVCLGFLPHNFQPARIFMGDSGSMLIGLMLAAASTSASGRVSPSTYGPGDLVALLNPLLVVGAVVFIPVLDLLLAVIRRTRAGRSPFSPDKMHLHHRLLELGHSHRRSVLLIYSWTALIAFGTVATTLVNPRIVAVVAVVGALAALTASLIPRVRDPRRPPGPGKPQSSTTPILPRSAP
;
A
#
# COMPACT_ATOMS: atom_id res chain seq x y z
N MET A 1 37.00 14.99 3.66
CA MET A 1 37.21 13.60 4.10
C MET A 1 35.94 12.83 3.80
N PRO A 2 35.95 11.83 2.96
CA PRO A 2 34.77 11.02 2.71
C PRO A 2 34.60 10.08 3.91
N VAL A 3 33.67 10.40 4.79
CA VAL A 3 33.19 9.43 5.78
C VAL A 3 32.47 8.35 4.99
N THR A 4 33.08 7.19 4.95
CA THR A 4 32.52 6.03 4.24
C THR A 4 31.14 5.74 4.80
N ILE A 5 30.12 5.84 3.97
CA ILE A 5 28.70 5.60 4.30
C ILE A 5 28.51 4.27 5.08
N ALA A 6 29.34 3.27 4.80
CA ALA A 6 29.37 1.99 5.51
C ALA A 6 29.74 2.11 6.99
N ALA A 7 30.67 3.00 7.38
CA ALA A 7 31.07 3.18 8.79
C ALA A 7 30.00 3.93 9.60
N ALA A 8 29.24 4.84 8.97
CA ALA A 8 28.09 5.50 9.58
C ALA A 8 26.89 4.55 9.79
N ILE A 9 26.88 3.41 9.11
CA ILE A 9 25.81 2.40 9.18
C ILE A 9 26.08 1.39 10.33
N LEU A 10 27.33 1.16 10.72
CA LEU A 10 27.74 -0.01 11.50
C LEU A 10 28.33 0.30 12.90
N GLY A 11 28.45 1.57 13.32
CA GLY A 11 29.05 1.92 14.61
C GLY A 11 28.03 2.28 15.68
N PRO A 12 27.95 1.56 16.84
CA PRO A 12 27.14 2.01 17.97
C PRO A 12 27.79 3.25 18.59
N GLN A 13 27.02 4.31 18.74
CA GLN A 13 27.40 5.43 19.61
C GLN A 13 27.41 4.93 21.08
N PRO A 14 28.35 5.33 21.91
CA PRO A 14 28.37 4.95 23.34
C PRO A 14 27.08 5.41 24.01
N GLY A 15 26.23 4.46 24.44
CA GLY A 15 24.95 4.73 25.13
C GLY A 15 23.69 4.62 24.29
N SER A 16 23.77 4.49 22.95
CA SER A 16 22.61 4.20 22.10
C SER A 16 22.47 2.69 21.83
N ALA A 17 21.26 2.17 21.86
CA ALA A 17 20.99 0.76 21.50
C ALA A 17 21.31 0.44 20.02
N GLY A 18 21.70 1.44 19.22
CA GLY A 18 21.98 1.32 17.80
C GLY A 18 20.72 1.05 16.95
N VAL A 19 20.85 1.14 15.64
CA VAL A 19 19.78 0.73 14.72
C VAL A 19 19.91 -0.76 14.47
N PRO A 20 18.91 -1.61 14.82
CA PRO A 20 19.03 -3.07 14.76
C PRO A 20 18.81 -3.59 13.31
N LEU A 21 19.65 -3.15 12.36
CA LEU A 21 19.49 -3.46 10.92
C LEU A 21 19.53 -4.96 10.63
N GLN A 22 20.39 -5.70 11.32
CA GLN A 22 20.49 -7.16 11.10
C GLN A 22 19.21 -7.86 11.54
N GLU A 23 18.65 -7.48 12.69
CA GLU A 23 17.40 -8.08 13.19
C GLU A 23 16.21 -7.69 12.31
N LEU A 24 16.14 -6.41 11.86
CA LEU A 24 15.12 -5.97 10.90
C LEU A 24 15.23 -6.71 9.57
N ALA A 25 16.44 -6.92 9.05
CA ALA A 25 16.63 -7.70 7.83
C ALA A 25 16.19 -9.17 8.02
N LEU A 26 16.53 -9.78 9.16
CA LEU A 26 16.10 -11.15 9.47
C LEU A 26 14.58 -11.28 9.55
N VAL A 27 13.92 -10.31 10.18
CA VAL A 27 12.46 -10.26 10.27
C VAL A 27 11.82 -10.05 8.88
N ALA A 28 12.39 -9.19 8.03
CA ALA A 28 11.92 -9.01 6.65
C ALA A 28 12.05 -10.30 5.81
N ILE A 29 13.19 -10.99 5.94
CA ILE A 29 13.42 -12.27 5.24
C ILE A 29 12.43 -13.32 5.74
N THR A 30 12.19 -13.40 7.05
CA THR A 30 11.22 -14.33 7.64
C THR A 30 9.81 -14.03 7.14
N ALA A 31 9.39 -12.74 7.15
CA ALA A 31 8.12 -12.31 6.60
C ALA A 31 7.96 -12.74 5.14
N ALA A 32 8.99 -12.52 4.32
CA ALA A 32 8.96 -12.88 2.90
C ALA A 32 8.92 -14.40 2.68
N ALA A 33 9.76 -15.16 3.39
CA ALA A 33 9.85 -16.60 3.24
C ALA A 33 8.56 -17.30 3.71
N VAL A 34 8.03 -16.91 4.89
CA VAL A 34 6.79 -17.51 5.41
C VAL A 34 5.61 -17.13 4.51
N THR A 35 5.49 -15.87 4.09
CA THR A 35 4.44 -15.46 3.15
C THR A 35 4.52 -16.25 1.85
N PHE A 36 5.71 -16.39 1.26
CA PHE A 36 5.90 -17.15 0.03
C PHE A 36 5.44 -18.60 0.18
N LEU A 37 5.88 -19.30 1.22
CA LEU A 37 5.53 -20.69 1.47
C LEU A 37 4.04 -20.86 1.82
N ALA A 38 3.52 -20.02 2.73
CA ALA A 38 2.13 -20.06 3.15
C ALA A 38 1.17 -19.77 1.97
N THR A 39 1.51 -18.81 1.12
CA THR A 39 0.71 -18.49 -0.07
C THR A 39 0.61 -19.70 -1.01
N GLY A 40 1.69 -20.45 -1.19
CA GLY A 40 1.67 -21.71 -1.96
C GLY A 40 0.68 -22.74 -1.39
N LEU A 41 0.65 -22.90 -0.07
CA LEU A 41 -0.29 -23.80 0.63
C LEU A 41 -1.73 -23.28 0.56
N ILE A 42 -1.94 -21.99 0.82
CA ILE A 42 -3.26 -21.35 0.75
C ILE A 42 -3.84 -21.45 -0.66
N ARG A 43 -3.02 -21.34 -1.70
CA ARG A 43 -3.46 -21.55 -3.09
C ARG A 43 -4.09 -22.92 -3.28
N VAL A 44 -3.46 -23.98 -2.77
CA VAL A 44 -4.00 -25.34 -2.86
C VAL A 44 -5.29 -25.47 -2.05
N LEU A 45 -5.34 -24.90 -0.86
CA LEU A 45 -6.53 -24.89 -0.02
C LEU A 45 -7.69 -24.14 -0.69
N ALA A 46 -7.43 -22.93 -1.23
CA ALA A 46 -8.45 -22.11 -1.90
C ALA A 46 -9.11 -22.84 -3.09
N VAL A 47 -8.32 -23.60 -3.86
CA VAL A 47 -8.87 -24.44 -4.93
C VAL A 47 -9.78 -25.54 -4.35
N ARG A 48 -9.36 -26.23 -3.27
CA ARG A 48 -10.14 -27.31 -2.66
C ARG A 48 -11.48 -26.84 -2.09
N ILE A 49 -11.51 -25.65 -1.46
CA ILE A 49 -12.73 -25.09 -0.85
C ILE A 49 -13.56 -24.28 -1.83
N GLY A 50 -13.13 -24.16 -3.10
CA GLY A 50 -13.86 -23.42 -4.14
C GLY A 50 -13.84 -21.89 -3.96
N ALA A 51 -12.84 -21.34 -3.26
CA ALA A 51 -12.64 -19.88 -3.14
C ALA A 51 -11.94 -19.34 -4.39
N LEU A 52 -12.68 -19.32 -5.51
CA LEU A 52 -12.19 -18.97 -6.84
C LEU A 52 -12.88 -17.70 -7.34
N ALA A 53 -12.10 -16.77 -7.87
CA ALA A 53 -12.63 -15.65 -8.65
C ALA A 53 -13.08 -16.15 -10.02
N GLN A 54 -14.38 -16.10 -10.29
CA GLN A 54 -14.89 -16.40 -11.61
C GLN A 54 -14.56 -15.27 -12.58
N PRO A 55 -14.03 -15.56 -13.78
CA PRO A 55 -13.76 -14.55 -14.80
C PRO A 55 -15.05 -13.81 -15.16
N ARG A 56 -15.00 -12.48 -15.14
CA ARG A 56 -16.08 -11.63 -15.67
C ARG A 56 -15.66 -11.14 -17.05
N GLU A 57 -16.62 -10.73 -17.89
CA GLU A 57 -16.33 -10.19 -19.24
C GLU A 57 -15.31 -9.05 -19.28
N ARG A 58 -15.12 -8.36 -18.15
CA ARG A 58 -14.17 -7.26 -17.97
C ARG A 58 -12.82 -7.68 -17.42
N ASP A 59 -12.67 -8.93 -16.99
CA ASP A 59 -11.46 -9.42 -16.36
C ASP A 59 -10.46 -9.88 -17.42
N VAL A 60 -9.19 -9.76 -17.11
CA VAL A 60 -8.08 -10.14 -17.99
C VAL A 60 -7.82 -11.65 -17.94
N HIS A 61 -8.22 -12.27 -16.84
CA HIS A 61 -8.09 -13.70 -16.63
C HIS A 61 -9.25 -14.46 -17.31
N VAL A 62 -8.88 -15.49 -18.05
CA VAL A 62 -9.82 -16.39 -18.75
C VAL A 62 -10.12 -17.65 -17.91
N THR A 63 -9.28 -17.91 -16.89
CA THR A 63 -9.40 -19.07 -16.00
C THR A 63 -9.71 -18.62 -14.57
N PRO A 64 -10.56 -19.41 -13.83
CA PRO A 64 -10.80 -19.12 -12.42
C PRO A 64 -9.52 -19.09 -11.62
N THR A 65 -9.26 -17.98 -10.91
CA THR A 65 -8.05 -17.77 -10.13
C THR A 65 -8.37 -17.85 -8.63
N PRO A 66 -7.58 -18.62 -7.83
CA PRO A 66 -7.76 -18.70 -6.38
C PRO A 66 -7.67 -17.33 -5.71
N ARG A 67 -8.46 -17.12 -4.67
CA ARG A 67 -8.41 -15.97 -3.73
C ARG A 67 -7.86 -16.41 -2.37
N LEU A 68 -7.94 -15.57 -1.36
CA LEU A 68 -7.49 -15.79 0.02
C LEU A 68 -5.96 -15.66 0.22
N GLY A 69 -5.24 -15.05 -0.72
CA GLY A 69 -3.80 -14.81 -0.56
C GLY A 69 -3.44 -14.01 0.70
N GLY A 70 -4.36 -13.14 1.17
CA GLY A 70 -4.21 -12.35 2.39
C GLY A 70 -4.01 -13.19 3.66
N ILE A 71 -4.57 -14.41 3.72
CA ILE A 71 -4.31 -15.33 4.84
C ILE A 71 -2.82 -15.72 4.87
N GLY A 72 -2.23 -16.04 3.71
CA GLY A 72 -0.80 -16.34 3.62
C GLY A 72 0.08 -15.13 4.00
N MET A 73 -0.35 -13.94 3.63
CA MET A 73 0.31 -12.69 4.02
C MET A 73 0.25 -12.47 5.54
N TYR A 74 -0.91 -12.68 6.16
CA TYR A 74 -1.07 -12.53 7.61
C TYR A 74 -0.24 -13.57 8.40
N LEU A 75 -0.13 -14.80 7.93
CA LEU A 75 0.76 -15.78 8.53
C LEU A 75 2.23 -15.33 8.48
N GLY A 76 2.64 -14.67 7.40
CA GLY A 76 3.94 -14.02 7.31
C GLY A 76 4.13 -12.89 8.32
N VAL A 77 3.11 -12.05 8.53
CA VAL A 77 3.10 -11.00 9.57
C VAL A 77 3.28 -11.62 10.96
N ALA A 78 2.45 -12.61 11.30
CA ALA A 78 2.47 -13.25 12.61
C ALA A 78 3.82 -13.93 12.91
N ALA A 79 4.37 -14.66 11.93
CA ALA A 79 5.67 -15.32 12.07
C ALA A 79 6.81 -14.29 12.24
N ALA A 80 6.79 -13.21 11.48
CA ALA A 80 7.80 -12.16 11.55
C ALA A 80 7.79 -11.43 12.90
N PHE A 81 6.61 -11.07 13.42
CA PHE A 81 6.48 -10.47 14.74
C PHE A 81 6.80 -11.47 15.85
N GLY A 82 6.42 -12.75 15.69
CA GLY A 82 6.81 -13.82 16.60
C GLY A 82 8.33 -14.01 16.68
N LEU A 83 9.05 -13.89 15.56
CA LEU A 83 10.51 -13.85 15.56
C LEU A 83 11.04 -12.60 16.23
N ALA A 84 10.52 -11.41 15.87
CA ALA A 84 10.95 -10.12 16.43
C ALA A 84 10.87 -10.10 17.97
N SER A 85 9.86 -10.76 18.56
CA SER A 85 9.71 -10.87 20.02
C SER A 85 10.80 -11.72 20.70
N GLN A 86 11.56 -12.51 19.94
CA GLN A 86 12.68 -13.33 20.45
C GLN A 86 14.04 -12.68 20.19
N LEU A 87 14.11 -11.61 19.38
CA LEU A 87 15.37 -10.97 19.03
C LEU A 87 15.79 -9.94 20.09
N PRO A 88 17.08 -9.88 20.50
CA PRO A 88 17.51 -9.09 21.64
C PRO A 88 17.20 -7.59 21.58
N ALA A 89 17.32 -6.96 20.39
CA ALA A 89 17.02 -5.55 20.23
C ALA A 89 15.53 -5.31 19.99
N LEU A 90 14.91 -6.06 19.07
CA LEU A 90 13.52 -5.84 18.67
C LEU A 90 12.51 -6.26 19.74
N ASN A 91 12.83 -7.24 20.61
CA ASN A 91 11.99 -7.62 21.76
C ASN A 91 11.67 -6.39 22.66
N ARG A 92 12.58 -5.43 22.77
CA ARG A 92 12.35 -4.21 23.55
C ARG A 92 11.15 -3.39 23.03
N ALA A 93 10.87 -3.45 21.73
CA ALA A 93 9.70 -2.76 21.15
C ALA A 93 8.38 -3.22 21.78
N PHE A 94 8.28 -4.51 22.12
CA PHE A 94 7.10 -5.12 22.75
C PHE A 94 6.97 -4.75 24.24
N THR A 95 8.07 -4.37 24.89
CA THR A 95 8.05 -3.96 26.30
C THR A 95 7.57 -2.53 26.47
N PHE A 96 7.86 -1.65 25.50
CA PHE A 96 7.60 -0.21 25.60
C PHE A 96 6.41 0.29 24.77
N SER A 97 5.83 -0.56 23.93
CA SER A 97 4.71 -0.19 23.06
C SER A 97 3.86 -1.41 22.72
N SER A 98 2.56 -1.24 22.73
CA SER A 98 1.57 -2.24 22.27
C SER A 98 1.26 -2.15 20.78
N ASP A 99 2.04 -1.39 20.00
CA ASP A 99 1.77 -1.16 18.58
C ASP A 99 1.76 -2.47 17.77
N VAL A 100 2.66 -3.40 18.10
CA VAL A 100 2.78 -4.68 17.38
C VAL A 100 1.60 -5.60 17.69
N GLU A 101 1.22 -5.69 18.96
CA GLU A 101 0.04 -6.45 19.40
C GLU A 101 -1.24 -5.88 18.79
N ALA A 102 -1.34 -4.54 18.72
CA ALA A 102 -2.47 -3.86 18.09
C ALA A 102 -2.57 -4.20 16.58
N VAL A 103 -1.43 -4.24 15.87
CA VAL A 103 -1.38 -4.62 14.46
C VAL A 103 -1.74 -6.10 14.27
N LEU A 104 -1.25 -7.00 15.13
CA LEU A 104 -1.60 -8.42 15.06
C LEU A 104 -3.10 -8.64 15.28
N ALA A 105 -3.65 -8.06 16.34
CA ALA A 105 -5.08 -8.23 16.66
C ALA A 105 -5.99 -7.62 15.58
N ALA A 106 -5.73 -6.38 15.17
CA ALA A 106 -6.50 -5.72 14.13
C ALA A 106 -6.30 -6.38 12.76
N GLY A 107 -5.09 -6.85 12.47
CA GLY A 107 -4.77 -7.62 11.27
C GLY A 107 -5.54 -8.92 11.19
N ALA A 108 -5.70 -9.65 12.31
CA ALA A 108 -6.56 -10.84 12.38
C ALA A 108 -8.00 -10.51 12.01
N VAL A 109 -8.56 -9.46 12.61
CA VAL A 109 -9.96 -9.03 12.37
C VAL A 109 -10.15 -8.70 10.89
N ILE A 110 -9.28 -7.86 10.31
CA ILE A 110 -9.46 -7.41 8.91
C ILE A 110 -9.26 -8.55 7.91
N VAL A 111 -8.36 -9.49 8.19
CA VAL A 111 -8.14 -10.67 7.34
C VAL A 111 -9.33 -11.63 7.41
N VAL A 112 -9.91 -11.82 8.58
CA VAL A 112 -11.15 -12.63 8.72
C VAL A 112 -12.30 -11.99 7.94
N VAL A 113 -12.54 -10.69 8.12
CA VAL A 113 -13.57 -9.95 7.37
C VAL A 113 -13.34 -10.05 5.87
N GLY A 114 -12.10 -9.80 5.41
CA GLY A 114 -11.76 -9.90 4.00
C GLY A 114 -11.87 -11.32 3.43
N ALA A 115 -11.50 -12.34 4.21
CA ALA A 115 -11.66 -13.75 3.79
C ALA A 115 -13.13 -14.17 3.69
N LEU A 116 -13.98 -13.67 4.56
CA LEU A 116 -15.43 -13.84 4.47
C LEU A 116 -16.00 -13.14 3.23
N ASP A 117 -15.52 -11.92 2.93
CA ASP A 117 -15.88 -11.21 1.71
C ASP A 117 -15.41 -11.95 0.45
N ASP A 118 -14.17 -12.39 0.42
CA ASP A 118 -13.60 -13.19 -0.68
C ASP A 118 -14.40 -14.47 -0.97
N ARG A 119 -15.01 -15.05 0.05
CA ARG A 119 -15.75 -16.33 -0.07
C ARG A 119 -17.23 -16.16 -0.30
N PHE A 120 -17.87 -15.20 0.37
CA PHE A 120 -19.33 -15.07 0.43
C PHE A 120 -19.86 -13.80 -0.25
N GLY A 121 -19.00 -12.80 -0.50
CA GLY A 121 -19.39 -11.52 -1.09
C GLY A 121 -20.23 -10.69 -0.10
N LEU A 122 -19.59 -10.08 0.86
CA LEU A 122 -20.26 -9.24 1.88
C LEU A 122 -20.84 -7.97 1.24
N ASP A 123 -21.92 -7.47 1.82
CA ASP A 123 -22.40 -6.14 1.48
C ASP A 123 -21.43 -5.05 1.95
N ALA A 124 -21.53 -3.86 1.33
CA ALA A 124 -20.60 -2.76 1.58
C ALA A 124 -20.65 -2.27 3.05
N LEU A 125 -21.80 -2.33 3.70
CA LEU A 125 -21.95 -1.87 5.08
C LEU A 125 -21.29 -2.84 6.06
N THR A 126 -21.48 -4.15 5.87
CA THR A 126 -20.85 -5.20 6.67
C THR A 126 -19.32 -5.15 6.53
N LYS A 127 -18.83 -4.99 5.30
CA LYS A 127 -17.38 -4.81 5.05
C LYS A 127 -16.84 -3.56 5.74
N PHE A 128 -17.52 -2.43 5.61
CA PHE A 128 -17.16 -1.17 6.27
C PHE A 128 -17.14 -1.32 7.79
N ALA A 129 -18.16 -1.94 8.38
CA ALA A 129 -18.23 -2.20 9.81
C ALA A 129 -17.06 -3.06 10.30
N GLY A 130 -16.65 -4.08 9.51
CA GLY A 130 -15.46 -4.88 9.79
C GLY A 130 -14.16 -4.07 9.77
N GLN A 131 -14.01 -3.15 8.82
CA GLN A 131 -12.86 -2.25 8.76
C GLN A 131 -12.80 -1.30 9.96
N VAL A 132 -13.95 -0.72 10.34
CA VAL A 132 -14.07 0.14 11.54
C VAL A 132 -13.75 -0.65 12.79
N THR A 133 -14.23 -1.90 12.91
CA THR A 133 -13.94 -2.77 14.03
C THR A 133 -12.44 -3.07 14.15
N ALA A 134 -11.77 -3.41 13.05
CA ALA A 134 -10.32 -3.62 13.05
C ALA A 134 -9.55 -2.37 13.48
N ALA A 135 -9.94 -1.19 12.97
CA ALA A 135 -9.34 0.08 13.37
C ALA A 135 -9.62 0.42 14.87
N ALA A 136 -10.83 0.14 15.35
CA ALA A 136 -11.19 0.32 16.76
C ALA A 136 -10.37 -0.59 17.69
N VAL A 137 -10.06 -1.83 17.27
CA VAL A 137 -9.16 -2.72 17.99
C VAL A 137 -7.74 -2.13 18.10
N MET A 138 -7.21 -1.52 17.03
CA MET A 138 -5.92 -0.81 17.08
C MET A 138 -5.95 0.31 18.14
N VAL A 139 -6.99 1.16 18.09
CA VAL A 139 -7.16 2.28 19.05
C VAL A 139 -7.29 1.77 20.48
N TYR A 140 -8.11 0.73 20.68
CA TYR A 140 -8.33 0.14 22.01
C TYR A 140 -7.04 -0.41 22.63
N LEU A 141 -6.15 -0.98 21.80
CA LEU A 141 -4.85 -1.48 22.21
C LEU A 141 -3.77 -0.38 22.29
N GLY A 142 -4.13 0.88 22.12
CA GLY A 142 -3.26 2.04 22.36
C GLY A 142 -2.56 2.60 21.13
N LEU A 143 -2.74 2.03 19.93
CA LEU A 143 -2.17 2.58 18.71
C LEU A 143 -3.10 3.66 18.13
N SER A 144 -2.76 4.93 18.37
CA SER A 144 -3.55 6.08 17.96
C SER A 144 -2.69 7.20 17.38
N TRP A 145 -3.29 8.00 16.51
CA TRP A 145 -2.65 9.17 15.88
C TRP A 145 -2.62 10.34 16.85
N ILE A 146 -1.49 10.57 17.49
CA ILE A 146 -1.36 11.49 18.63
C ILE A 146 -1.15 12.94 18.21
N LEU A 147 -0.29 13.18 17.20
CA LEU A 147 0.11 14.52 16.79
C LEU A 147 -0.32 14.81 15.36
N LEU A 148 -0.96 15.95 15.17
CA LEU A 148 -1.31 16.47 13.85
C LEU A 148 -0.56 17.78 13.60
N TYR A 149 0.13 17.85 12.46
CA TYR A 149 0.85 19.05 12.03
C TYR A 149 0.04 19.78 10.95
N GLY A 150 -0.12 21.08 11.10
CA GLY A 150 -0.85 21.89 10.15
C GLY A 150 -0.75 23.39 10.42
N PRO A 151 -1.40 24.23 9.60
CA PRO A 151 -1.40 25.67 9.74
C PRO A 151 -2.37 26.12 10.86
N PHE A 152 -2.23 25.55 12.05
CA PHE A 152 -3.11 25.78 13.20
C PHE A 152 -2.65 26.94 14.07
N GLY A 153 -1.44 27.50 13.85
CA GLY A 153 -0.91 28.62 14.62
C GLY A 153 -1.42 29.98 14.18
N GLY A 154 -1.25 30.99 15.03
CA GLY A 154 -1.59 32.37 14.71
C GLY A 154 -0.86 32.85 13.44
N GLY A 155 -1.58 33.53 12.54
CA GLY A 155 -1.03 33.98 11.25
C GLY A 155 -0.76 32.87 10.23
N GLY A 156 -1.31 31.65 10.41
CA GLY A 156 -1.13 30.51 9.49
C GLY A 156 0.22 29.80 9.68
N SER A 157 0.89 30.00 10.80
CA SER A 157 2.12 29.27 11.14
C SER A 157 1.82 27.78 11.36
N PHE A 158 2.72 26.91 10.86
CA PHE A 158 2.60 25.46 11.08
C PHE A 158 2.98 25.11 12.52
N THR A 159 2.06 24.46 13.20
CA THR A 159 2.22 24.01 14.59
C THR A 159 1.76 22.58 14.77
N ALA A 160 2.25 21.93 15.82
CA ALA A 160 1.74 20.63 16.25
C ALA A 160 0.54 20.83 17.17
N VAL A 161 -0.52 20.08 16.91
CA VAL A 161 -1.66 19.95 17.81
C VAL A 161 -1.67 18.53 18.35
N SER A 162 -1.67 18.40 19.68
CA SER A 162 -1.89 17.13 20.33
C SER A 162 -3.40 16.84 20.33
N LEU A 163 -3.79 15.72 19.78
CA LEU A 163 -5.17 15.28 19.74
C LEU A 163 -5.55 14.66 21.08
N ASP A 164 -6.76 14.93 21.52
CA ASP A 164 -7.34 14.19 22.65
C ASP A 164 -7.64 12.73 22.25
N GLN A 165 -8.00 11.89 23.23
CA GLN A 165 -8.21 10.46 23.01
C GLN A 165 -9.27 10.16 21.94
N LEU A 166 -10.36 10.92 21.92
CA LEU A 166 -11.45 10.74 20.95
C LEU A 166 -11.01 11.17 19.55
N GLN A 167 -10.38 12.34 19.44
CA GLN A 167 -9.88 12.88 18.18
C GLN A 167 -8.80 11.95 17.59
N ALA A 168 -7.86 11.50 18.41
CA ALA A 168 -6.81 10.56 18.03
C ALA A 168 -7.40 9.25 17.52
N GLY A 169 -8.39 8.71 18.21
CA GLY A 169 -9.12 7.51 17.80
C GLY A 169 -9.85 7.69 16.47
N LEU A 170 -10.60 8.79 16.31
CA LEU A 170 -11.33 9.09 15.08
C LEU A 170 -10.40 9.25 13.87
N VAL A 171 -9.28 9.97 14.03
CA VAL A 171 -8.27 10.11 12.96
C VAL A 171 -7.68 8.75 12.60
N THR A 172 -7.37 7.91 13.60
CA THR A 172 -6.82 6.56 13.36
C THR A 172 -7.79 5.69 12.60
N VAL A 173 -9.07 5.68 12.99
CA VAL A 173 -10.13 4.93 12.28
C VAL A 173 -10.26 5.45 10.84
N LEU A 174 -10.32 6.77 10.66
CA LEU A 174 -10.44 7.39 9.34
C LEU A 174 -9.26 6.99 8.42
N VAL A 175 -8.02 7.14 8.89
CA VAL A 175 -6.81 6.81 8.13
C VAL A 175 -6.78 5.31 7.79
N THR A 176 -7.13 4.45 8.75
CA THR A 176 -7.13 3.00 8.54
C THR A 176 -8.15 2.58 7.50
N VAL A 177 -9.39 3.06 7.62
CA VAL A 177 -10.46 2.76 6.66
C VAL A 177 -10.14 3.33 5.28
N LEU A 178 -9.60 4.56 5.22
CA LEU A 178 -9.17 5.18 3.96
C LEU A 178 -8.11 4.32 3.24
N LEU A 179 -7.06 3.92 3.94
CA LEU A 179 -5.98 3.12 3.35
C LEU A 179 -6.42 1.70 3.02
N ALA A 180 -7.25 1.06 3.84
CA ALA A 180 -7.81 -0.25 3.55
C ALA A 180 -8.63 -0.23 2.25
N ASN A 181 -9.50 0.77 2.07
CA ASN A 181 -10.28 0.92 0.85
C ASN A 181 -9.44 1.36 -0.35
N ALA A 182 -8.44 2.25 -0.15
CA ALA A 182 -7.53 2.66 -1.22
C ALA A 182 -6.75 1.47 -1.78
N MET A 183 -6.20 0.62 -0.92
CA MET A 183 -5.47 -0.58 -1.34
C MET A 183 -6.38 -1.61 -2.00
N ASN A 184 -7.61 -1.77 -1.49
CA ASN A 184 -8.61 -2.65 -2.09
C ASN A 184 -9.03 -2.17 -3.49
N PHE A 185 -9.17 -0.86 -3.68
CA PHE A 185 -9.48 -0.25 -4.98
C PHE A 185 -8.35 -0.45 -6.00
N VAL A 186 -7.10 -0.41 -5.56
CA VAL A 186 -5.92 -0.58 -6.43
C VAL A 186 -5.72 -2.04 -6.83
N ASP A 187 -6.27 -3.02 -6.10
CA ASP A 187 -6.12 -4.45 -6.39
C ASP A 187 -6.95 -4.92 -7.62
N GLY A 188 -6.79 -4.19 -8.72
CA GLY A 188 -7.48 -4.47 -9.99
C GLY A 188 -6.59 -5.10 -11.07
N LEU A 189 -5.26 -5.17 -10.88
CA LEU A 189 -4.30 -5.78 -11.79
C LEU A 189 -3.31 -6.65 -11.03
N ASP A 190 -2.87 -7.73 -11.69
CA ASP A 190 -1.85 -8.66 -11.17
C ASP A 190 -0.60 -7.94 -10.68
N GLY A 191 -0.28 -8.13 -9.41
CA GLY A 191 0.88 -7.56 -8.75
C GLY A 191 0.75 -6.09 -8.35
N LEU A 192 -0.29 -5.37 -8.80
CA LEU A 192 -0.36 -3.91 -8.62
C LEU A 192 -0.41 -3.52 -7.15
N ALA A 193 -1.37 -4.02 -6.38
CA ALA A 193 -1.52 -3.68 -4.96
C ALA A 193 -0.33 -4.17 -4.12
N ALA A 194 0.16 -5.39 -4.37
CA ALA A 194 1.34 -5.92 -3.67
C ALA A 194 2.59 -5.07 -3.91
N GLY A 195 2.82 -4.61 -5.13
CA GLY A 195 3.98 -3.77 -5.44
C GLY A 195 3.87 -2.35 -4.94
N ILE A 196 2.68 -1.73 -4.99
CA ILE A 196 2.43 -0.43 -4.36
C ILE A 196 2.63 -0.54 -2.84
N GLY A 197 2.08 -1.59 -2.22
CA GLY A 197 2.29 -1.88 -0.81
C GLY A 197 3.77 -2.05 -0.45
N LEU A 198 4.54 -2.78 -1.27
CA LEU A 198 5.98 -2.94 -1.11
C LEU A 198 6.73 -1.60 -1.17
N ILE A 199 6.45 -0.78 -2.20
CA ILE A 199 7.09 0.53 -2.38
C ILE A 199 6.77 1.46 -1.21
N ALA A 200 5.50 1.53 -0.80
CA ALA A 200 5.06 2.34 0.32
C ALA A 200 5.68 1.87 1.65
N ALA A 201 5.72 0.55 1.87
CA ALA A 201 6.34 -0.04 3.06
C ALA A 201 7.85 0.23 3.12
N LEU A 202 8.57 0.11 2.00
CA LEU A 202 10.00 0.43 1.93
C LEU A 202 10.27 1.92 2.18
N ALA A 203 9.45 2.81 1.62
CA ALA A 203 9.56 4.25 1.87
C ALA A 203 9.29 4.58 3.35
N THR A 204 8.24 3.99 3.94
CA THR A 204 7.93 4.14 5.37
C THR A 204 9.03 3.59 6.25
N ALA A 205 9.60 2.43 5.91
CA ALA A 205 10.73 1.85 6.62
C ALA A 205 11.96 2.77 6.55
N ALA A 206 12.28 3.31 5.37
CA ALA A 206 13.39 4.24 5.20
C ALA A 206 13.21 5.52 6.05
N PHE A 207 12.00 6.10 6.08
CA PHE A 207 11.68 7.23 6.95
C PHE A 207 11.83 6.86 8.43
N SER A 208 11.25 5.74 8.84
CA SER A 208 11.29 5.27 10.23
C SER A 208 12.70 4.94 10.69
N LEU A 209 13.55 4.41 9.81
CA LEU A 209 14.98 4.22 10.09
C LEU A 209 15.74 5.56 10.22
N GLY A 210 15.36 6.55 9.41
CA GLY A 210 15.87 7.93 9.56
C GLY A 210 15.47 8.54 10.91
N LEU A 211 14.21 8.37 11.29
CA LEU A 211 13.68 8.80 12.57
C LEU A 211 14.42 8.11 13.74
N LEU A 212 14.57 6.80 13.67
CA LEU A 212 15.28 5.98 14.65
C LEU A 212 16.74 6.46 14.84
N ARG A 213 17.43 6.80 13.76
CA ARG A 213 18.80 7.36 13.82
C ARG A 213 18.83 8.72 14.48
N LYS A 214 17.89 9.61 14.14
CA LYS A 214 17.81 10.95 14.73
C LYS A 214 17.53 10.92 16.24
N HIS A 215 16.80 9.90 16.71
CA HIS A 215 16.58 9.65 18.14
C HIS A 215 17.70 8.81 18.79
N GLY A 216 18.86 8.64 18.14
CA GLY A 216 19.98 7.90 18.73
C GLY A 216 19.75 6.41 18.94
N GLY A 217 18.79 5.80 18.24
CA GLY A 217 18.46 4.39 18.39
C GLY A 217 17.57 4.07 19.59
N GLU A 218 16.80 5.04 20.08
CA GLU A 218 15.90 4.84 21.22
C GLU A 218 14.77 3.83 20.89
N VAL A 219 14.52 2.94 21.83
CA VAL A 219 13.65 1.78 21.67
C VAL A 219 12.20 2.16 21.33
N PHE A 220 11.71 3.27 21.89
CA PHE A 220 10.33 3.72 21.61
C PHE A 220 10.10 4.08 20.13
N THR A 221 11.16 4.25 19.32
CA THR A 221 11.07 4.51 17.88
C THR A 221 11.15 3.26 17.01
N TYR A 222 11.29 2.06 17.59
CA TYR A 222 11.37 0.80 16.84
C TYR A 222 10.07 0.36 16.15
N PRO A 223 8.86 0.51 16.75
CA PRO A 223 7.63 -0.04 16.19
C PRO A 223 7.33 0.37 14.76
N PRO A 224 7.38 1.67 14.35
CA PRO A 224 7.06 2.03 12.97
C PRO A 224 8.04 1.43 11.95
N ALA A 225 9.33 1.33 12.31
CA ALA A 225 10.33 0.69 11.45
C ALA A 225 10.07 -0.82 11.33
N LEU A 226 9.73 -1.48 12.43
CA LEU A 226 9.42 -2.91 12.46
C LEU A 226 8.16 -3.23 11.64
N ILE A 227 7.04 -2.50 11.86
CA ILE A 227 5.78 -2.72 11.14
C ILE A 227 5.98 -2.53 9.62
N ALA A 228 6.66 -1.45 9.22
CA ALA A 228 6.92 -1.18 7.81
C ALA A 228 7.86 -2.22 7.17
N THR A 229 8.87 -2.67 7.91
CA THR A 229 9.81 -3.71 7.42
C THR A 229 9.12 -5.07 7.27
N VAL A 230 8.26 -5.46 8.20
CA VAL A 230 7.45 -6.69 8.10
C VAL A 230 6.52 -6.62 6.89
N LEU A 231 5.82 -5.49 6.70
CA LEU A 231 4.95 -5.31 5.54
C LEU A 231 5.72 -5.40 4.21
N ALA A 232 6.91 -4.79 4.13
CA ALA A 232 7.76 -4.89 2.95
C ALA A 232 8.13 -6.36 2.65
N GLY A 233 8.53 -7.12 3.68
CA GLY A 233 8.82 -8.55 3.56
C GLY A 233 7.61 -9.36 3.07
N VAL A 234 6.44 -9.13 3.67
CA VAL A 234 5.18 -9.80 3.29
C VAL A 234 4.81 -9.53 1.83
N CYS A 235 4.84 -8.26 1.41
CA CYS A 235 4.56 -7.90 0.02
C CYS A 235 5.57 -8.53 -0.96
N LEU A 236 6.86 -8.54 -0.59
CA LEU A 236 7.92 -9.15 -1.38
C LEU A 236 7.71 -10.66 -1.52
N GLY A 237 7.33 -11.36 -0.45
CA GLY A 237 7.06 -12.80 -0.45
C GLY A 237 5.80 -13.18 -1.22
N PHE A 238 4.80 -12.31 -1.24
CA PHE A 238 3.55 -12.52 -1.98
C PHE A 238 3.69 -12.26 -3.49
N LEU A 239 4.48 -11.26 -3.88
CA LEU A 239 4.61 -10.79 -5.26
C LEU A 239 4.94 -11.88 -6.29
N PRO A 240 5.81 -12.89 -6.05
CA PRO A 240 6.09 -13.97 -7.00
C PRO A 240 4.88 -14.85 -7.34
N HIS A 241 3.88 -14.92 -6.45
CA HIS A 241 2.63 -15.65 -6.69
C HIS A 241 1.58 -14.79 -7.40
N ASN A 242 1.66 -13.48 -7.26
CA ASN A 242 0.64 -12.52 -7.71
C ASN A 242 1.08 -11.72 -8.94
N PHE A 243 2.41 -11.64 -9.26
CA PHE A 243 2.86 -10.95 -10.46
C PHE A 243 2.40 -11.66 -11.72
N GLN A 244 2.07 -10.88 -12.77
CA GLN A 244 1.44 -11.38 -13.99
C GLN A 244 2.24 -12.47 -14.73
N PRO A 245 1.64 -13.62 -15.04
CA PRO A 245 0.26 -14.01 -14.77
C PRO A 245 0.07 -14.48 -13.33
N ALA A 246 -0.91 -13.91 -12.62
CA ALA A 246 -1.15 -14.25 -11.23
C ALA A 246 -1.60 -15.71 -11.06
N ARG A 247 -1.05 -16.38 -10.05
CA ARG A 247 -1.39 -17.75 -9.66
C ARG A 247 -2.40 -17.79 -8.52
N ILE A 248 -2.50 -16.70 -7.77
CA ILE A 248 -3.45 -16.45 -6.69
C ILE A 248 -3.64 -14.95 -6.53
N PHE A 249 -4.86 -14.51 -6.26
CA PHE A 249 -5.16 -13.14 -5.86
C PHE A 249 -5.04 -12.98 -4.35
N MET A 250 -4.61 -11.79 -3.90
CA MET A 250 -4.58 -11.50 -2.48
C MET A 250 -5.98 -11.42 -1.89
N GLY A 251 -6.96 -10.99 -2.70
CA GLY A 251 -8.33 -10.76 -2.29
C GLY A 251 -8.48 -9.56 -1.37
N ASP A 252 -9.68 -9.36 -0.88
CA ASP A 252 -10.01 -8.32 0.08
C ASP A 252 -9.27 -8.51 1.40
N SER A 253 -9.03 -9.77 1.79
CA SER A 253 -8.22 -10.13 2.96
C SER A 253 -6.79 -9.58 2.89
N GLY A 254 -6.15 -9.61 1.71
CA GLY A 254 -4.77 -9.14 1.56
C GLY A 254 -4.67 -7.65 1.32
N SER A 255 -5.50 -7.09 0.44
CA SER A 255 -5.47 -5.66 0.12
C SER A 255 -5.80 -4.78 1.33
N MET A 256 -6.83 -5.16 2.11
CA MET A 256 -7.17 -4.44 3.34
C MET A 256 -6.11 -4.61 4.43
N LEU A 257 -5.43 -5.77 4.52
CA LEU A 257 -4.31 -5.98 5.44
C LEU A 257 -3.14 -5.04 5.11
N ILE A 258 -2.76 -4.88 3.84
CA ILE A 258 -1.73 -3.93 3.42
C ILE A 258 -2.12 -2.51 3.86
N GLY A 259 -3.36 -2.10 3.59
CA GLY A 259 -3.86 -0.78 3.98
C GLY A 259 -3.82 -0.54 5.48
N LEU A 260 -4.25 -1.51 6.29
CA LEU A 260 -4.20 -1.45 7.75
C LEU A 260 -2.76 -1.34 8.26
N MET A 261 -1.83 -2.13 7.73
CA MET A 261 -0.43 -2.09 8.18
C MET A 261 0.28 -0.78 7.78
N LEU A 262 -0.03 -0.19 6.62
CA LEU A 262 0.44 1.14 6.24
C LEU A 262 -0.13 2.22 7.17
N ALA A 263 -1.42 2.13 7.51
CA ALA A 263 -2.05 3.01 8.48
C ALA A 263 -1.38 2.90 9.85
N ALA A 264 -1.16 1.68 10.32
CA ALA A 264 -0.51 1.39 11.58
C ALA A 264 0.92 1.95 11.65
N ALA A 265 1.73 1.72 10.61
CA ALA A 265 3.10 2.25 10.55
C ALA A 265 3.13 3.79 10.56
N SER A 266 2.22 4.44 9.82
CA SER A 266 2.11 5.91 9.78
C SER A 266 1.58 6.47 11.11
N THR A 267 0.58 5.82 11.71
CA THR A 267 0.04 6.18 13.04
C THR A 267 1.10 6.05 14.12
N SER A 268 1.82 4.93 14.13
CA SER A 268 2.93 4.69 15.05
C SER A 268 4.05 5.74 14.89
N ALA A 269 4.38 6.14 13.66
CA ALA A 269 5.36 7.19 13.40
C ALA A 269 4.89 8.57 13.84
N SER A 270 3.59 8.88 13.73
CA SER A 270 3.04 10.22 14.02
C SER A 270 3.31 10.69 15.46
N GLY A 271 3.26 9.78 16.44
CA GLY A 271 3.53 10.07 17.85
C GLY A 271 5.03 10.21 18.19
N ARG A 272 5.92 9.93 17.24
CA ARG A 272 7.38 9.91 17.42
C ARG A 272 8.11 11.00 16.64
N VAL A 273 7.42 11.68 15.75
CA VAL A 273 7.91 12.84 15.03
C VAL A 273 7.64 14.08 15.87
N SER A 274 8.65 14.91 16.13
CA SER A 274 8.47 16.14 16.92
C SER A 274 9.33 17.28 16.38
N PRO A 275 8.94 18.56 16.62
CA PRO A 275 9.75 19.73 16.26
C PRO A 275 11.12 19.75 16.94
N SER A 276 11.26 19.13 18.11
CA SER A 276 12.55 19.00 18.80
C SER A 276 13.53 18.10 18.04
N THR A 277 13.02 17.14 17.28
CA THR A 277 13.83 16.21 16.49
C THR A 277 14.24 16.78 15.13
N TYR A 278 13.32 17.47 14.46
CA TYR A 278 13.50 17.92 13.07
C TYR A 278 13.66 19.45 12.95
N GLY A 279 13.35 20.20 14.00
CA GLY A 279 13.24 21.66 13.95
C GLY A 279 11.92 22.15 13.33
N PRO A 280 11.49 23.36 13.70
CA PRO A 280 10.20 23.90 13.27
C PRO A 280 10.14 24.23 11.77
N GLY A 281 11.28 24.33 11.08
CA GLY A 281 11.37 24.62 9.65
C GLY A 281 11.33 23.39 8.74
N ASP A 282 11.45 22.17 9.29
CA ASP A 282 11.46 20.93 8.51
C ASP A 282 10.04 20.34 8.36
N LEU A 283 9.16 21.12 7.71
CA LEU A 283 7.75 20.77 7.54
C LEU A 283 7.53 19.43 6.85
N VAL A 284 8.40 19.09 5.89
CA VAL A 284 8.24 17.81 5.14
C VAL A 284 8.48 16.63 6.07
N ALA A 285 9.47 16.69 6.96
CA ALA A 285 9.70 15.63 7.93
C ALA A 285 8.55 15.51 8.93
N LEU A 286 8.02 16.64 9.41
CA LEU A 286 6.91 16.68 10.36
C LEU A 286 5.61 16.14 9.76
N LEU A 287 5.38 16.39 8.47
CA LEU A 287 4.21 15.92 7.72
C LEU A 287 4.41 14.52 7.12
N ASN A 288 5.61 13.93 7.21
CA ASN A 288 5.93 12.69 6.51
C ASN A 288 4.93 11.54 6.75
N PRO A 289 4.44 11.26 7.98
CA PRO A 289 3.44 10.22 8.18
C PRO A 289 2.16 10.44 7.36
N LEU A 290 1.70 11.69 7.22
CA LEU A 290 0.55 12.05 6.37
C LEU A 290 0.90 11.98 4.89
N LEU A 291 2.11 12.39 4.49
CA LEU A 291 2.54 12.37 3.10
C LEU A 291 2.69 10.94 2.58
N VAL A 292 3.10 9.99 3.40
CA VAL A 292 3.10 8.56 3.05
C VAL A 292 1.67 8.07 2.81
N VAL A 293 0.73 8.40 3.69
CA VAL A 293 -0.71 8.12 3.49
C VAL A 293 -1.18 8.73 2.17
N GLY A 294 -0.86 10.00 1.94
CA GLY A 294 -1.19 10.71 0.69
C GLY A 294 -0.61 10.05 -0.56
N ALA A 295 0.64 9.58 -0.50
CA ALA A 295 1.30 8.90 -1.61
C ALA A 295 0.61 7.59 -2.00
N VAL A 296 0.14 6.81 -1.02
CA VAL A 296 -0.62 5.56 -1.25
C VAL A 296 -2.00 5.85 -1.84
N VAL A 297 -2.69 6.85 -1.28
CA VAL A 297 -4.05 7.23 -1.71
C VAL A 297 -4.03 8.02 -3.03
N PHE A 298 -2.88 8.56 -3.45
CA PHE A 298 -2.77 9.43 -4.63
C PHE A 298 -3.32 8.78 -5.90
N ILE A 299 -2.94 7.54 -6.19
CA ILE A 299 -3.38 6.83 -7.40
C ILE A 299 -4.90 6.58 -7.39
N PRO A 300 -5.50 6.00 -6.33
CA PRO A 300 -6.96 5.86 -6.21
C PRO A 300 -7.72 7.18 -6.31
N VAL A 301 -7.23 8.23 -5.65
CA VAL A 301 -7.89 9.55 -5.67
C VAL A 301 -7.78 10.19 -7.05
N LEU A 302 -6.62 10.10 -7.69
CA LEU A 302 -6.44 10.59 -9.05
C LEU A 302 -7.38 9.90 -10.03
N ASP A 303 -7.52 8.57 -9.92
CA ASP A 303 -8.42 7.79 -10.77
C ASP A 303 -9.89 8.18 -10.54
N LEU A 304 -10.30 8.35 -9.29
CA LEU A 304 -11.63 8.86 -8.93
C LEU A 304 -11.89 10.25 -9.50
N LEU A 305 -10.95 11.18 -9.32
CA LEU A 305 -11.08 12.56 -9.85
C LEU A 305 -11.20 12.57 -11.38
N LEU A 306 -10.36 11.79 -12.06
CA LEU A 306 -10.43 11.65 -13.52
C LEU A 306 -11.77 11.04 -13.97
N ALA A 307 -12.31 10.09 -13.23
CA ALA A 307 -13.62 9.49 -13.50
C ALA A 307 -14.74 10.53 -13.33
N VAL A 308 -14.73 11.30 -12.24
CA VAL A 308 -15.70 12.39 -11.98
C VAL A 308 -15.64 13.44 -13.09
N ILE A 309 -14.43 13.93 -13.44
CA ILE A 309 -14.25 14.92 -14.50
C ILE A 309 -14.79 14.42 -15.85
N ARG A 310 -14.55 13.17 -16.20
CA ARG A 310 -15.06 12.58 -17.46
C ARG A 310 -16.58 12.52 -17.48
N ARG A 311 -17.19 12.07 -16.37
CA ARG A 311 -18.65 11.94 -16.25
C ARG A 311 -19.34 13.30 -16.33
N THR A 312 -18.85 14.27 -15.58
CA THR A 312 -19.41 15.63 -15.60
C THR A 312 -19.27 16.30 -16.97
N ARG A 313 -18.11 16.13 -17.65
CA ARG A 313 -17.92 16.63 -19.01
C ARG A 313 -18.81 15.93 -20.04
N ALA A 314 -19.21 14.69 -19.80
CA ALA A 314 -20.14 13.95 -20.62
C ALA A 314 -21.63 14.19 -20.26
N GLY A 315 -21.93 15.12 -19.34
CA GLY A 315 -23.29 15.41 -18.86
C GLY A 315 -23.91 14.27 -18.02
N ARG A 316 -23.08 13.37 -17.49
CA ARG A 316 -23.53 12.22 -16.66
C ARG A 316 -23.37 12.52 -15.18
N SER A 317 -24.17 11.86 -14.33
CA SER A 317 -24.02 11.94 -12.87
C SER A 317 -22.62 11.51 -12.45
N PRO A 318 -21.95 12.21 -11.51
CA PRO A 318 -20.66 11.81 -10.91
C PRO A 318 -20.66 10.39 -10.32
N PHE A 319 -21.82 9.91 -9.90
CA PHE A 319 -22.01 8.59 -9.29
C PHE A 319 -22.36 7.47 -10.29
N SER A 320 -22.47 7.79 -11.59
CA SER A 320 -22.77 6.79 -12.60
C SER A 320 -21.62 5.77 -12.72
N PRO A 321 -21.88 4.48 -13.06
CA PRO A 321 -20.82 3.50 -13.29
C PRO A 321 -19.86 3.97 -14.39
N ASP A 322 -18.55 3.86 -14.14
CA ASP A 322 -17.49 4.12 -15.12
C ASP A 322 -16.56 2.91 -15.23
N LYS A 323 -16.24 2.52 -16.45
CA LYS A 323 -15.35 1.40 -16.76
C LYS A 323 -13.91 1.86 -17.09
N MET A 324 -13.64 3.16 -17.07
CA MET A 324 -12.40 3.78 -17.57
C MET A 324 -11.44 4.14 -16.44
N HIS A 325 -11.01 3.14 -15.66
CA HIS A 325 -9.95 3.34 -14.66
C HIS A 325 -8.58 3.60 -15.31
N LEU A 326 -7.67 4.27 -14.58
CA LEU A 326 -6.34 4.68 -15.07
C LEU A 326 -5.58 3.50 -15.72
N HIS A 327 -5.63 2.33 -15.12
CA HIS A 327 -4.97 1.13 -15.64
C HIS A 327 -5.60 0.64 -16.95
N HIS A 328 -6.93 0.73 -17.12
CA HIS A 328 -7.59 0.42 -18.40
C HIS A 328 -7.15 1.39 -19.49
N ARG A 329 -7.00 2.68 -19.14
CA ARG A 329 -6.55 3.69 -20.09
C ARG A 329 -5.12 3.44 -20.58
N LEU A 330 -4.21 3.00 -19.71
CA LEU A 330 -2.86 2.59 -20.12
C LEU A 330 -2.91 1.40 -21.09
N LEU A 331 -3.80 0.45 -20.86
CA LEU A 331 -4.01 -0.68 -21.77
C LEU A 331 -4.59 -0.25 -23.13
N GLU A 332 -5.55 0.70 -23.13
CA GLU A 332 -6.12 1.29 -24.35
C GLU A 332 -5.08 2.06 -25.15
N LEU A 333 -4.13 2.74 -24.49
CA LEU A 333 -2.98 3.40 -25.13
C LEU A 333 -1.98 2.39 -25.74
N GLY A 334 -2.23 1.09 -25.59
CA GLY A 334 -1.39 0.03 -26.18
C GLY A 334 -0.27 -0.48 -25.28
N HIS A 335 -0.24 -0.10 -24.00
CA HIS A 335 0.69 -0.68 -23.05
C HIS A 335 0.31 -2.12 -22.70
N SER A 336 1.32 -2.99 -22.49
CA SER A 336 1.07 -4.32 -21.93
C SER A 336 0.73 -4.22 -20.44
N HIS A 337 0.06 -5.25 -19.88
CA HIS A 337 -0.23 -5.32 -18.44
C HIS A 337 0.98 -5.05 -17.55
N ARG A 338 2.08 -5.79 -17.79
CA ARG A 338 3.34 -5.61 -17.04
C ARG A 338 3.87 -4.18 -17.10
N ARG A 339 3.80 -3.56 -18.29
CA ARG A 339 4.25 -2.17 -18.45
C ARG A 339 3.37 -1.19 -17.71
N SER A 340 2.05 -1.36 -17.74
CA SER A 340 1.11 -0.51 -16.99
C SER A 340 1.38 -0.58 -15.49
N VAL A 341 1.60 -1.77 -14.94
CA VAL A 341 1.96 -1.97 -13.54
C VAL A 341 3.30 -1.29 -13.21
N LEU A 342 4.34 -1.50 -14.02
CA LEU A 342 5.66 -0.88 -13.81
C LEU A 342 5.63 0.66 -13.91
N LEU A 343 4.80 1.23 -14.78
CA LEU A 343 4.60 2.68 -14.86
C LEU A 343 3.96 3.22 -13.57
N ILE A 344 2.94 2.55 -13.06
CA ILE A 344 2.31 2.93 -11.81
C ILE A 344 3.30 2.79 -10.63
N TYR A 345 4.10 1.71 -10.59
CA TYR A 345 5.18 1.57 -9.61
C TYR A 345 6.18 2.73 -9.67
N SER A 346 6.56 3.16 -10.87
CA SER A 346 7.50 4.27 -11.06
C SER A 346 6.96 5.57 -10.48
N TRP A 347 5.68 5.88 -10.72
CA TRP A 347 5.01 7.05 -10.15
C TRP A 347 4.89 6.95 -8.63
N THR A 348 4.46 5.78 -8.12
CA THR A 348 4.37 5.56 -6.67
C THR A 348 5.73 5.69 -5.98
N ALA A 349 6.77 5.09 -6.57
CA ALA A 349 8.12 5.17 -6.02
C ALA A 349 8.65 6.61 -6.03
N LEU A 350 8.41 7.36 -7.12
CA LEU A 350 8.84 8.75 -7.23
C LEU A 350 8.21 9.62 -6.14
N ILE A 351 6.91 9.46 -5.88
CA ILE A 351 6.20 10.21 -4.86
C ILE A 351 6.64 9.77 -3.46
N ALA A 352 6.60 8.47 -3.17
CA ALA A 352 6.89 7.93 -1.84
C ALA A 352 8.35 8.16 -1.42
N PHE A 353 9.31 7.77 -2.26
CA PHE A 353 10.74 7.97 -1.96
C PHE A 353 11.17 9.42 -2.13
N GLY A 354 10.56 10.18 -3.05
CA GLY A 354 10.81 11.61 -3.18
C GLY A 354 10.49 12.35 -1.88
N THR A 355 9.35 12.06 -1.27
CA THR A 355 8.95 12.64 0.01
C THR A 355 9.94 12.28 1.13
N VAL A 356 10.29 10.99 1.26
CA VAL A 356 11.24 10.53 2.29
C VAL A 356 12.64 11.09 2.05
N ALA A 357 13.08 11.16 0.80
CA ALA A 357 14.41 11.66 0.46
C ALA A 357 14.64 13.10 0.90
N THR A 358 13.61 13.95 0.93
CA THR A 358 13.75 15.34 1.44
C THR A 358 14.12 15.42 2.90
N THR A 359 13.85 14.36 3.69
CA THR A 359 14.22 14.28 5.11
C THR A 359 15.64 13.76 5.33
N LEU A 360 16.27 13.17 4.30
CA LEU A 360 17.57 12.49 4.38
C LEU A 360 18.66 13.18 3.54
N VAL A 361 18.28 13.88 2.47
CA VAL A 361 19.17 14.45 1.47
C VAL A 361 18.81 15.91 1.23
N ASN A 362 19.75 16.70 0.68
CA ASN A 362 19.50 18.10 0.35
C ASN A 362 18.27 18.26 -0.55
N PRO A 363 17.26 19.07 -0.16
CA PRO A 363 16.00 19.21 -0.90
C PRO A 363 16.16 19.63 -2.37
N ARG A 364 17.22 20.40 -2.69
CA ARG A 364 17.51 20.82 -4.08
C ARG A 364 17.86 19.61 -4.97
N ILE A 365 18.65 18.67 -4.45
CA ILE A 365 19.02 17.45 -5.19
C ILE A 365 17.76 16.61 -5.38
N VAL A 366 16.95 16.45 -4.34
CA VAL A 366 15.69 15.70 -4.40
C VAL A 366 14.76 16.31 -5.43
N ALA A 367 14.61 17.65 -5.46
CA ALA A 367 13.78 18.33 -6.43
C ALA A 367 14.23 18.07 -7.89
N VAL A 368 15.54 18.15 -8.16
CA VAL A 368 16.09 17.84 -9.49
C VAL A 368 15.81 16.39 -9.89
N VAL A 369 16.09 15.43 -9.00
CA VAL A 369 15.85 14.01 -9.25
C VAL A 369 14.34 13.74 -9.45
N ALA A 370 13.48 14.38 -8.66
CA ALA A 370 12.03 14.25 -8.78
C ALA A 370 11.52 14.79 -10.13
N VAL A 371 12.01 15.95 -10.57
CA VAL A 371 11.64 16.51 -11.89
C VAL A 371 12.11 15.62 -13.03
N VAL A 372 13.37 15.18 -13.01
CA VAL A 372 13.91 14.28 -14.04
C VAL A 372 13.16 12.95 -14.06
N GLY A 373 12.89 12.38 -12.88
CA GLY A 373 12.11 11.15 -12.72
C GLY A 373 10.67 11.31 -13.22
N ALA A 374 10.02 12.43 -12.90
CA ALA A 374 8.66 12.73 -13.38
C ALA A 374 8.61 12.88 -14.91
N LEU A 375 9.57 13.58 -15.50
CA LEU A 375 9.67 13.69 -16.96
C LEU A 375 9.91 12.34 -17.62
N ALA A 376 10.78 11.50 -17.06
CA ALA A 376 11.03 10.15 -17.56
C ALA A 376 9.80 9.24 -17.44
N ALA A 377 9.10 9.28 -16.30
CA ALA A 377 7.86 8.52 -16.08
C ALA A 377 6.73 9.01 -17.01
N LEU A 378 6.61 10.32 -17.21
CA LEU A 378 5.63 10.91 -18.12
C LEU A 378 5.89 10.51 -19.57
N THR A 379 7.13 10.64 -20.04
CA THR A 379 7.51 10.24 -21.41
C THR A 379 7.27 8.74 -21.62
N ALA A 380 7.64 7.90 -20.64
CA ALA A 380 7.39 6.47 -20.70
C ALA A 380 5.88 6.13 -20.72
N SER A 381 5.04 6.95 -20.07
CA SER A 381 3.58 6.78 -20.05
C SER A 381 2.92 7.21 -21.36
N LEU A 382 3.50 8.19 -22.05
CA LEU A 382 2.96 8.75 -23.30
C LEU A 382 3.39 7.99 -24.56
N ILE A 383 4.54 7.29 -24.53
CA ILE A 383 5.08 6.56 -25.68
C ILE A 383 4.59 5.12 -25.63
N PRO A 384 3.57 4.71 -26.40
CA PRO A 384 3.19 3.32 -26.52
C PRO A 384 4.33 2.55 -27.21
N ARG A 385 4.64 1.34 -26.75
CA ARG A 385 5.52 0.46 -27.54
C ARG A 385 4.76 0.07 -28.81
N VAL A 386 5.42 0.20 -29.96
CA VAL A 386 4.93 -0.26 -31.26
C VAL A 386 4.27 -1.63 -31.10
N ARG A 387 3.03 -1.77 -31.57
CA ARG A 387 2.29 -3.04 -31.61
C ARG A 387 3.21 -4.13 -32.17
N ASP A 388 3.33 -5.24 -31.47
CA ASP A 388 3.91 -6.46 -32.03
C ASP A 388 3.10 -6.85 -33.27
N PRO A 389 3.69 -6.84 -34.48
CA PRO A 389 2.98 -7.17 -35.71
C PRO A 389 2.40 -8.59 -35.73
N ARG A 390 2.83 -9.45 -34.78
CA ARG A 390 2.43 -10.85 -34.66
C ARG A 390 1.20 -11.06 -33.79
N ARG A 391 0.62 -10.03 -33.19
CA ARG A 391 -0.61 -10.15 -32.43
C ARG A 391 -1.78 -10.12 -33.40
N PRO A 392 -2.59 -11.19 -33.50
CA PRO A 392 -3.81 -11.18 -34.34
C PRO A 392 -4.69 -10.02 -33.90
N PRO A 393 -5.41 -9.36 -34.81
CA PRO A 393 -6.38 -8.33 -34.46
C PRO A 393 -7.38 -8.95 -33.47
N GLY A 394 -7.62 -8.24 -32.34
CA GLY A 394 -8.62 -8.66 -31.38
C GLY A 394 -9.97 -8.88 -32.08
N PRO A 395 -10.88 -9.69 -31.50
CA PRO A 395 -12.14 -10.02 -32.13
C PRO A 395 -12.85 -8.73 -32.55
N GLY A 396 -13.03 -8.57 -33.85
CA GLY A 396 -13.70 -7.42 -34.45
C GLY A 396 -15.07 -7.26 -33.81
N LYS A 397 -15.50 -6.00 -33.63
CA LYS A 397 -16.90 -5.71 -33.29
C LYS A 397 -17.81 -6.60 -34.16
N PRO A 398 -18.83 -7.23 -33.60
CA PRO A 398 -19.78 -7.98 -34.43
C PRO A 398 -20.29 -7.04 -35.51
N GLN A 399 -20.01 -7.40 -36.75
CA GLN A 399 -20.62 -6.73 -37.90
C GLN A 399 -22.13 -6.89 -37.72
N SER A 400 -22.84 -5.79 -37.66
CA SER A 400 -24.28 -5.77 -37.74
C SER A 400 -24.69 -6.60 -38.96
N SER A 401 -25.21 -7.79 -38.73
CA SER A 401 -25.81 -8.59 -39.77
C SER A 401 -27.02 -7.84 -40.29
N THR A 402 -26.85 -7.10 -41.36
CA THR A 402 -27.94 -6.68 -42.23
C THR A 402 -28.44 -7.95 -42.87
N THR A 403 -29.43 -8.58 -42.25
CA THR A 403 -30.25 -9.66 -42.88
C THR A 403 -30.95 -9.02 -44.07
N PRO A 404 -30.78 -9.55 -45.29
CA PRO A 404 -31.58 -9.09 -46.42
C PRO A 404 -33.05 -9.45 -46.17
N ILE A 405 -33.90 -8.44 -46.17
CA ILE A 405 -35.36 -8.65 -46.18
C ILE A 405 -35.72 -9.25 -47.51
N LEU A 406 -36.04 -10.56 -47.54
CA LEU A 406 -36.66 -11.21 -48.68
C LEU A 406 -38.06 -10.62 -48.89
N PRO A 407 -38.46 -10.25 -50.12
CA PRO A 407 -39.80 -9.75 -50.38
C PRO A 407 -40.84 -10.88 -50.18
N ARG A 408 -41.89 -10.59 -49.40
CA ARG A 408 -43.07 -11.43 -49.26
C ARG A 408 -43.75 -11.55 -50.61
N SER A 409 -43.86 -12.75 -51.16
CA SER A 409 -44.79 -13.10 -52.21
C SER A 409 -46.19 -13.02 -51.65
N ALA A 410 -47.03 -12.19 -52.24
CA ALA A 410 -48.48 -12.20 -52.12
C ALA A 410 -49.10 -13.08 -53.27
N PRO A 411 -50.42 -13.30 -53.21
CA PRO A 411 -51.24 -14.28 -52.45
C PRO A 411 -51.34 -15.59 -53.12
#